data_99c833fee58fd87e9bbf1389a85af7b7
#
_entry.id   99c833fee58fd87e9bbf1389a85af7b7
#
_cell.length_a   1.000
_cell.length_b   1.000
_cell.length_c   1.000
_cell.angle_alpha   90.00
_cell.angle_beta   90.00
_cell.angle_gamma   90.00
#
_symmetry.space_group_name_H-M   'P 1'
#
loop_
_entity.id
_entity.type
_entity.pdbx_description
1 polymer ?
#
loop_
_entity_poly.entity_id
_entity_poly.type
_entity_poly.pdbx_seq_one_letter_code
_entity_poly.pdbx_strand_id
1 'polypeptide(L)'
;MPGADRRVAWYQMSVVHSLDGKVVAVTGASGIAAAAARRFAAEGARILVLSLDEAECATLASDLDSLGAGHHAIPVDLTDGPATEAAFASGRALLGRPDGLFAVAGGSGRRFGDGPLHDATTEGWRATMDLNGLPAFHAARAAVRLMLEEPARGSIVLVASVLAQAPSPRLFPTHAYAAAKGGALSLVKAAASFYAPSGIRFNCIAPGLVDTPMAARAAADPDVIDFARRKQPLAGGMLDPAEIAAAALFLLSDESRMITGQILTVDGGWSVTEAE
;
A
#
# COMPACT_ATOMS: atom_id res chain seq x y z
N MET A 1 -12.96 -50.53 -16.26
CA MET A 1 -13.36 -49.15 -15.96
C MET A 1 -12.11 -48.32 -15.93
N PRO A 2 -11.86 -47.42 -16.93
CA PRO A 2 -10.66 -46.60 -16.95
C PRO A 2 -10.82 -45.44 -15.95
N GLY A 3 -9.79 -45.24 -15.13
CA GLY A 3 -9.69 -44.14 -14.20
C GLY A 3 -9.62 -42.79 -14.91
N ALA A 4 -10.56 -41.94 -14.65
CA ALA A 4 -10.56 -40.57 -15.11
C ALA A 4 -9.32 -39.85 -14.55
N ASP A 5 -8.49 -39.36 -15.46
CA ASP A 5 -7.27 -38.63 -15.17
C ASP A 5 -7.61 -37.30 -14.44
N ARG A 6 -7.45 -37.31 -13.12
CA ARG A 6 -7.66 -36.14 -12.27
C ARG A 6 -6.64 -35.01 -12.49
N ARG A 7 -5.66 -35.19 -13.37
CA ARG A 7 -4.58 -34.20 -13.59
C ARG A 7 -4.92 -33.13 -14.64
N VAL A 8 -6.01 -33.31 -15.40
CA VAL A 8 -6.41 -32.37 -16.46
C VAL A 8 -7.37 -31.28 -15.98
N ALA A 9 -7.99 -31.47 -14.80
CA ALA A 9 -8.98 -30.53 -14.27
C ALA A 9 -8.41 -29.20 -13.75
N TRP A 10 -7.09 -29.08 -13.62
CA TRP A 10 -6.44 -27.84 -13.12
C TRP A 10 -6.14 -26.82 -14.22
N TYR A 11 -6.31 -27.15 -15.49
CA TYR A 11 -5.90 -26.32 -16.63
C TYR A 11 -7.05 -25.58 -17.34
N GLN A 12 -8.29 -25.76 -16.90
CA GLN A 12 -9.46 -24.98 -17.32
C GLN A 12 -10.04 -24.17 -16.16
N MET A 13 -9.21 -23.44 -15.47
CA MET A 13 -9.72 -22.35 -14.62
C MET A 13 -10.06 -21.20 -15.58
N SER A 14 -11.35 -20.95 -15.77
CA SER A 14 -11.85 -19.63 -16.15
C SER A 14 -11.04 -18.58 -15.37
N VAL A 15 -10.63 -17.51 -16.03
CA VAL A 15 -9.98 -16.36 -15.38
C VAL A 15 -10.95 -15.85 -14.31
N VAL A 16 -10.86 -16.38 -13.12
CA VAL A 16 -11.56 -15.84 -11.95
C VAL A 16 -10.75 -14.62 -11.53
N HIS A 17 -11.31 -13.46 -11.77
CA HIS A 17 -10.69 -12.22 -11.26
C HIS A 17 -10.59 -12.30 -9.74
N SER A 18 -9.39 -12.12 -9.21
CA SER A 18 -9.07 -12.42 -7.81
C SER A 18 -9.74 -11.47 -6.79
N LEU A 19 -10.30 -10.34 -7.27
CA LEU A 19 -11.05 -9.37 -6.47
C LEU A 19 -12.48 -9.12 -6.99
N ASP A 20 -13.03 -10.05 -7.78
CA ASP A 20 -14.35 -9.88 -8.39
C ASP A 20 -15.43 -9.55 -7.33
N GLY A 21 -16.16 -8.45 -7.59
CA GLY A 21 -17.21 -7.93 -6.72
C GLY A 21 -16.76 -7.33 -5.38
N LYS A 22 -15.48 -7.41 -5.00
CA LYS A 22 -14.96 -6.84 -3.75
C LYS A 22 -14.88 -5.30 -3.82
N VAL A 23 -15.03 -4.65 -2.68
CA VAL A 23 -14.79 -3.22 -2.52
C VAL A 23 -13.43 -3.03 -1.87
N VAL A 24 -12.52 -2.33 -2.54
CA VAL A 24 -11.17 -2.05 -2.04
C VAL A 24 -10.96 -0.55 -1.89
N ALA A 25 -10.67 -0.11 -0.68
CA ALA A 25 -10.24 1.26 -0.43
C ALA A 25 -8.72 1.38 -0.70
N VAL A 26 -8.32 2.42 -1.41
CA VAL A 26 -6.92 2.74 -1.71
C VAL A 26 -6.64 4.17 -1.25
N THR A 27 -5.61 4.38 -0.43
CA THR A 27 -5.21 5.72 -0.02
C THR A 27 -4.05 6.24 -0.85
N GLY A 28 -4.21 7.45 -1.39
CA GLY A 28 -3.36 8.05 -2.42
C GLY A 28 -3.94 7.85 -3.83
N ALA A 29 -3.54 8.70 -4.77
CA ALA A 29 -4.06 8.70 -6.15
C ALA A 29 -2.96 8.72 -7.21
N SER A 30 -1.68 8.62 -6.83
CA SER A 30 -0.54 8.58 -7.76
C SER A 30 0.43 7.45 -7.44
N GLY A 31 1.42 7.22 -8.28
CA GLY A 31 2.48 6.24 -8.07
C GLY A 31 1.95 4.83 -7.75
N ILE A 32 2.40 4.25 -6.63
CA ILE A 32 2.00 2.91 -6.17
C ILE A 32 0.47 2.80 -6.03
N ALA A 33 -0.18 3.82 -5.46
CA ALA A 33 -1.62 3.80 -5.24
C ALA A 33 -2.41 3.73 -6.54
N ALA A 34 -2.04 4.55 -7.52
CA ALA A 34 -2.68 4.56 -8.84
C ALA A 34 -2.46 3.24 -9.60
N ALA A 35 -1.23 2.71 -9.60
CA ALA A 35 -0.93 1.43 -10.21
C ALA A 35 -1.75 0.29 -9.59
N ALA A 36 -1.85 0.28 -8.25
CA ALA A 36 -2.63 -0.70 -7.52
C ALA A 36 -4.15 -0.56 -7.79
N ALA A 37 -4.69 0.65 -7.78
CA ALA A 37 -6.10 0.89 -8.04
C ALA A 37 -6.51 0.38 -9.44
N ARG A 38 -5.71 0.70 -10.48
CA ARG A 38 -5.94 0.18 -11.85
C ARG A 38 -5.85 -1.35 -11.89
N ARG A 39 -4.86 -1.93 -11.23
CA ARG A 39 -4.70 -3.39 -11.19
C ARG A 39 -5.88 -4.06 -10.49
N PHE A 40 -6.33 -3.54 -9.36
CA PHE A 40 -7.45 -4.10 -8.61
C PHE A 40 -8.76 -3.95 -9.38
N ALA A 41 -8.98 -2.83 -10.08
CA ALA A 41 -10.14 -2.64 -10.95
C ALA A 41 -10.15 -3.65 -12.10
N ALA A 42 -9.01 -3.89 -12.74
CA ALA A 42 -8.87 -4.90 -13.78
C ALA A 42 -9.13 -6.34 -13.28
N GLU A 43 -9.01 -6.58 -11.97
CA GLU A 43 -9.34 -7.84 -11.30
C GLU A 43 -10.77 -7.85 -10.71
N GLY A 44 -11.63 -6.95 -11.17
CA GLY A 44 -13.06 -6.92 -10.85
C GLY A 44 -13.43 -6.19 -9.55
N ALA A 45 -12.48 -5.52 -8.88
CA ALA A 45 -12.79 -4.76 -7.68
C ALA A 45 -13.48 -3.43 -7.98
N ARG A 46 -14.38 -3.01 -7.09
CA ARG A 46 -14.87 -1.64 -6.99
C ARG A 46 -13.93 -0.84 -6.09
N ILE A 47 -13.49 0.32 -6.55
CA ILE A 47 -12.40 1.06 -5.91
C ILE A 47 -12.91 2.32 -5.23
N LEU A 48 -12.58 2.49 -3.95
CA LEU A 48 -12.69 3.75 -3.21
C LEU A 48 -11.30 4.39 -3.13
N VAL A 49 -11.07 5.47 -3.87
CA VAL A 49 -9.83 6.25 -3.81
C VAL A 49 -9.97 7.37 -2.80
N LEU A 50 -8.99 7.51 -1.92
CA LEU A 50 -8.94 8.55 -0.88
C LEU A 50 -7.57 9.26 -0.96
N SER A 51 -7.52 10.51 -1.39
CA SER A 51 -6.27 11.27 -1.53
C SER A 51 -6.47 12.75 -1.26
N LEU A 52 -5.40 13.43 -0.89
CA LEU A 52 -5.44 14.88 -0.64
C LEU A 52 -5.57 15.69 -1.93
N ASP A 53 -4.94 15.24 -3.02
CA ASP A 53 -4.88 15.98 -4.28
C ASP A 53 -6.11 15.69 -5.14
N GLU A 54 -6.93 16.73 -5.35
CA GLU A 54 -8.16 16.64 -6.14
C GLU A 54 -7.89 16.34 -7.62
N ALA A 55 -6.83 16.89 -8.20
CA ALA A 55 -6.49 16.66 -9.60
C ALA A 55 -5.99 15.24 -9.84
N GLU A 56 -5.18 14.68 -8.93
CA GLU A 56 -4.79 13.28 -8.97
C GLU A 56 -6.00 12.36 -8.79
N CYS A 57 -6.94 12.70 -7.89
CA CYS A 57 -8.20 11.98 -7.72
C CYS A 57 -9.01 11.95 -9.02
N ALA A 58 -9.20 13.11 -9.66
CA ALA A 58 -9.96 13.21 -10.90
C ALA A 58 -9.31 12.44 -12.05
N THR A 59 -7.98 12.51 -12.17
CA THR A 59 -7.23 11.76 -13.18
C THR A 59 -7.39 10.26 -12.99
N LEU A 60 -7.18 9.76 -11.77
CA LEU A 60 -7.33 8.34 -11.49
C LEU A 60 -8.77 7.85 -11.65
N ALA A 61 -9.76 8.68 -11.29
CA ALA A 61 -11.17 8.37 -11.50
C ALA A 61 -11.47 8.14 -13.00
N SER A 62 -11.00 9.05 -13.87
CA SER A 62 -11.15 8.91 -15.32
C SER A 62 -10.51 7.63 -15.88
N ASP A 63 -9.34 7.25 -15.35
CA ASP A 63 -8.67 6.00 -15.75
C ASP A 63 -9.49 4.77 -15.34
N LEU A 64 -10.03 4.78 -14.13
CA LEU A 64 -10.83 3.68 -13.59
C LEU A 64 -12.16 3.53 -14.33
N ASP A 65 -12.80 4.65 -14.75
CA ASP A 65 -14.01 4.64 -15.59
C ASP A 65 -13.82 3.80 -16.86
N SER A 66 -12.65 3.91 -17.47
CA SER A 66 -12.31 3.16 -18.69
C SER A 66 -12.22 1.64 -18.47
N LEU A 67 -12.03 1.19 -17.25
CA LEU A 67 -11.95 -0.22 -16.85
C LEU A 67 -13.32 -0.83 -16.51
N GLY A 68 -14.39 -0.02 -16.49
CA GLY A 68 -15.75 -0.48 -16.25
C GLY A 68 -16.06 -0.91 -14.82
N ALA A 69 -15.12 -0.77 -13.89
CA ALA A 69 -15.33 -1.03 -12.48
C ALA A 69 -16.05 0.14 -11.81
N GLY A 70 -17.06 -0.14 -10.98
CA GLY A 70 -17.65 0.88 -10.11
C GLY A 70 -16.56 1.42 -9.18
N HIS A 71 -16.36 2.74 -9.16
CA HIS A 71 -15.35 3.37 -8.29
C HIS A 71 -15.84 4.74 -7.82
N HIS A 72 -15.16 5.26 -6.81
CA HIS A 72 -15.41 6.60 -6.31
C HIS A 72 -14.12 7.18 -5.76
N ALA A 73 -13.80 8.42 -6.14
CA ALA A 73 -12.63 9.14 -5.64
C ALA A 73 -13.09 10.31 -4.78
N ILE A 74 -12.56 10.41 -3.57
CA ILE A 74 -12.89 11.44 -2.58
C ILE A 74 -11.61 12.17 -2.20
N PRO A 75 -11.49 13.47 -2.54
CA PRO A 75 -10.43 14.31 -2.01
C PRO A 75 -10.59 14.47 -0.50
N VAL A 76 -9.55 14.08 0.27
CA VAL A 76 -9.57 14.12 1.73
C VAL A 76 -8.17 14.16 2.31
N ASP A 77 -7.97 15.00 3.33
CA ASP A 77 -6.76 14.94 4.17
C ASP A 77 -6.88 13.78 5.16
N LEU A 78 -6.11 12.74 4.93
CA LEU A 78 -6.10 11.55 5.79
C LEU A 78 -5.38 11.76 7.14
N THR A 79 -4.76 12.91 7.35
CA THR A 79 -4.26 13.32 8.68
C THR A 79 -5.39 13.81 9.57
N ASP A 80 -6.55 14.17 8.98
CA ASP A 80 -7.79 14.50 9.69
C ASP A 80 -8.65 13.24 9.90
N GLY A 81 -8.73 12.77 11.13
CA GLY A 81 -9.47 11.57 11.47
C GLY A 81 -10.98 11.66 11.21
N PRO A 82 -11.68 12.71 11.68
CA PRO A 82 -13.09 12.94 11.35
C PRO A 82 -13.38 13.00 9.86
N ALA A 83 -12.58 13.73 9.08
CA ALA A 83 -12.72 13.80 7.62
C ALA A 83 -12.51 12.41 6.96
N THR A 84 -11.53 11.65 7.42
CA THR A 84 -11.28 10.29 6.95
C THR A 84 -12.49 9.38 7.22
N GLU A 85 -13.08 9.43 8.41
CA GLU A 85 -14.26 8.62 8.75
C GLU A 85 -15.46 9.00 7.89
N ALA A 86 -15.70 10.29 7.66
CA ALA A 86 -16.77 10.77 6.78
C ALA A 86 -16.58 10.28 5.34
N ALA A 87 -15.33 10.30 4.82
CA ALA A 87 -15.02 9.80 3.49
C ALA A 87 -15.27 8.28 3.36
N PHE A 88 -14.89 7.48 4.35
CA PHE A 88 -15.22 6.05 4.39
C PHE A 88 -16.72 5.79 4.46
N ALA A 89 -17.46 6.57 5.26
CA ALA A 89 -18.92 6.46 5.34
C ALA A 89 -19.59 6.80 4.01
N SER A 90 -19.13 7.84 3.31
CA SER A 90 -19.59 8.18 1.96
C SER A 90 -19.28 7.08 0.95
N GLY A 91 -18.05 6.56 0.95
CA GLY A 91 -17.66 5.43 0.10
C GLY A 91 -18.51 4.18 0.34
N ARG A 92 -18.81 3.87 1.60
CA ARG A 92 -19.72 2.78 1.96
C ARG A 92 -21.13 2.96 1.38
N ALA A 93 -21.66 4.18 1.45
CA ALA A 93 -23.00 4.45 0.92
C ALA A 93 -23.10 4.22 -0.59
N LEU A 94 -22.01 4.47 -1.32
CA LEU A 94 -21.93 4.35 -2.78
C LEU A 94 -21.52 2.96 -3.26
N LEU A 95 -20.54 2.36 -2.63
CA LEU A 95 -19.90 1.13 -3.09
C LEU A 95 -20.19 -0.08 -2.19
N GLY A 96 -20.75 0.13 -1.02
CA GLY A 96 -20.89 -0.91 -0.01
C GLY A 96 -19.70 -0.97 0.95
N ARG A 97 -19.74 -1.94 1.84
CA ARG A 97 -18.71 -2.17 2.86
C ARG A 97 -17.37 -2.53 2.20
N PRO A 98 -16.24 -1.95 2.64
CA PRO A 98 -14.94 -2.34 2.14
C PRO A 98 -14.58 -3.77 2.58
N ASP A 99 -14.14 -4.59 1.62
CA ASP A 99 -13.55 -5.91 1.82
C ASP A 99 -12.04 -5.82 1.98
N GLY A 100 -11.43 -4.77 1.43
CA GLY A 100 -9.99 -4.54 1.49
C GLY A 100 -9.62 -3.09 1.71
N LEU A 101 -8.43 -2.88 2.28
CA LEU A 101 -7.76 -1.58 2.36
C LEU A 101 -6.30 -1.73 1.91
N PHE A 102 -5.89 -0.91 0.97
CA PHE A 102 -4.49 -0.71 0.59
C PHE A 102 -4.05 0.70 1.01
N ALA A 103 -3.32 0.82 2.12
CA ALA A 103 -2.95 2.09 2.73
C ALA A 103 -1.54 2.51 2.30
N VAL A 104 -1.47 3.38 1.29
CA VAL A 104 -0.23 3.87 0.66
C VAL A 104 0.12 5.29 1.11
N ALA A 105 -0.88 6.14 1.37
CA ALA A 105 -0.72 7.57 1.62
C ALA A 105 0.38 7.87 2.64
N GLY A 106 1.22 8.81 2.28
CA GLY A 106 2.37 9.25 3.05
C GLY A 106 3.38 9.95 2.12
N GLY A 107 4.52 10.33 2.65
CA GLY A 107 5.49 11.05 1.84
C GLY A 107 6.85 11.24 2.49
N SER A 108 7.78 11.80 1.72
CA SER A 108 9.10 12.14 2.22
C SER A 108 9.03 13.27 3.25
N GLY A 109 9.67 13.09 4.40
CA GLY A 109 9.81 14.11 5.45
C GLY A 109 10.87 15.17 5.16
N ARG A 110 11.63 15.05 4.06
CA ARG A 110 12.76 15.95 3.75
C ARG A 110 12.36 17.42 3.72
N ARG A 111 11.17 17.75 3.22
CA ARG A 111 10.64 19.11 3.21
C ARG A 111 10.43 19.71 4.60
N PHE A 112 10.38 18.85 5.62
CA PHE A 112 10.24 19.24 7.02
C PHE A 112 11.58 19.16 7.77
N GLY A 113 12.69 18.87 7.08
CA GLY A 113 14.00 18.71 7.69
C GLY A 113 14.28 17.30 8.22
N ASP A 114 13.56 16.26 7.74
CA ASP A 114 13.93 14.87 8.03
C ASP A 114 15.30 14.56 7.42
N GLY A 115 16.23 14.16 8.27
CA GLY A 115 17.62 13.95 7.94
C GLY A 115 18.36 13.19 9.05
N PRO A 116 19.68 13.43 9.19
CA PRO A 116 20.47 12.91 10.30
C PRO A 116 19.87 13.31 11.66
N LEU A 117 19.90 12.41 12.63
CA LEU A 117 19.18 12.60 13.89
C LEU A 117 19.63 13.86 14.66
N HIS A 118 20.91 14.20 14.58
CA HIS A 118 21.48 15.38 15.25
C HIS A 118 21.07 16.72 14.61
N ASP A 119 20.59 16.72 13.36
CA ASP A 119 20.12 17.90 12.64
C ASP A 119 18.58 18.03 12.66
N ALA A 120 17.88 16.95 13.00
CA ALA A 120 16.42 16.93 12.96
C ALA A 120 15.81 17.79 14.07
N THR A 121 14.86 18.66 13.74
CA THR A 121 14.10 19.41 14.73
C THR A 121 12.91 18.59 15.26
N THR A 122 12.42 18.92 16.45
CA THR A 122 11.22 18.30 17.02
C THR A 122 9.99 18.51 16.11
N GLU A 123 9.87 19.68 15.51
CA GLU A 123 8.77 20.04 14.60
C GLU A 123 8.84 19.21 13.31
N GLY A 124 10.02 19.09 12.69
CA GLY A 124 10.25 18.29 11.50
C GLY A 124 10.01 16.80 11.76
N TRP A 125 10.45 16.32 12.94
CA TRP A 125 10.16 14.95 13.39
C TRP A 125 8.65 14.70 13.48
N ARG A 126 7.91 15.56 14.20
CA ARG A 126 6.46 15.44 14.35
C ARG A 126 5.74 15.47 13.00
N ALA A 127 6.04 16.48 12.17
CA ALA A 127 5.43 16.60 10.85
C ALA A 127 5.65 15.38 9.96
N THR A 128 6.84 14.76 10.02
CA THR A 128 7.15 13.55 9.26
C THR A 128 6.43 12.33 9.83
N MET A 129 6.36 12.20 11.15
CA MET A 129 5.61 11.13 11.83
C MET A 129 4.11 11.23 11.52
N ASP A 130 3.53 12.42 11.60
CA ASP A 130 2.12 12.67 11.33
C ASP A 130 1.79 12.38 9.87
N LEU A 131 2.59 12.87 8.93
CA LEU A 131 2.41 12.61 7.50
C LEU A 131 2.40 11.11 7.13
N ASN A 132 3.14 10.28 7.83
CA ASN A 132 3.29 8.85 7.50
C ASN A 132 2.55 7.90 8.46
N GLY A 133 2.21 8.36 9.66
CA GLY A 133 1.52 7.57 10.67
C GLY A 133 0.01 7.76 10.67
N LEU A 134 -0.45 9.01 10.70
CA LEU A 134 -1.88 9.32 10.81
C LEU A 134 -2.72 8.79 9.64
N PRO A 135 -2.33 8.94 8.36
CA PRO A 135 -3.10 8.42 7.24
C PRO A 135 -3.32 6.90 7.34
N ALA A 136 -2.26 6.15 7.64
CA ALA A 136 -2.35 4.69 7.79
C ALA A 136 -3.25 4.30 8.96
N PHE A 137 -3.11 4.98 10.12
CA PHE A 137 -3.92 4.75 11.30
C PHE A 137 -5.39 5.09 11.06
N HIS A 138 -5.71 6.28 10.56
CA HIS A 138 -7.08 6.71 10.36
C HIS A 138 -7.81 5.85 9.32
N ALA A 139 -7.17 5.54 8.20
CA ALA A 139 -7.74 4.68 7.17
C ALA A 139 -7.97 3.24 7.69
N ALA A 140 -6.99 2.66 8.39
CA ALA A 140 -7.13 1.33 8.97
C ALA A 140 -8.25 1.30 10.02
N ARG A 141 -8.34 2.32 10.90
CA ARG A 141 -9.40 2.44 11.90
C ARG A 141 -10.78 2.52 11.26
N ALA A 142 -10.95 3.38 10.26
CA ALA A 142 -12.22 3.54 9.56
C ALA A 142 -12.64 2.26 8.84
N ALA A 143 -11.71 1.62 8.12
CA ALA A 143 -11.97 0.35 7.43
C ALA A 143 -12.38 -0.76 8.42
N VAL A 144 -11.62 -0.94 9.53
CA VAL A 144 -11.92 -1.95 10.54
C VAL A 144 -13.31 -1.75 11.16
N ARG A 145 -13.68 -0.50 11.50
CA ARG A 145 -15.00 -0.21 12.06
C ARG A 145 -16.12 -0.69 11.14
N LEU A 146 -15.99 -0.46 9.84
CA LEU A 146 -16.96 -0.94 8.85
C LEU A 146 -16.91 -2.47 8.69
N MET A 147 -15.72 -3.07 8.68
CA MET A 147 -15.54 -4.51 8.56
C MET A 147 -16.09 -5.30 9.75
N LEU A 148 -16.13 -4.70 10.93
CA LEU A 148 -16.65 -5.32 12.15
C LEU A 148 -18.17 -5.23 12.30
N GLU A 149 -18.86 -4.33 11.56
CA GLU A 149 -20.33 -4.21 11.61
C GLU A 149 -21.06 -5.46 11.09
N GLU A 150 -20.42 -6.26 10.27
CA GLU A 150 -20.98 -7.46 9.64
C GLU A 150 -20.01 -8.65 9.86
N PRO A 151 -20.55 -9.88 10.04
CA PRO A 151 -19.68 -11.06 10.19
C PRO A 151 -19.00 -11.37 8.85
N ALA A 152 -17.96 -10.64 8.53
CA ALA A 152 -17.27 -10.76 7.25
C ALA A 152 -15.77 -10.73 7.44
N ARG A 153 -15.07 -11.25 6.43
CA ARG A 153 -13.61 -11.21 6.32
C ARG A 153 -13.19 -9.89 5.71
N GLY A 154 -12.05 -9.39 6.13
CA GLY A 154 -11.40 -8.21 5.55
C GLY A 154 -9.91 -8.44 5.38
N SER A 155 -9.28 -7.66 4.50
CA SER A 155 -7.83 -7.65 4.35
C SER A 155 -7.29 -6.23 4.31
N ILE A 156 -6.36 -5.93 5.20
CA ILE A 156 -5.71 -4.62 5.30
C ILE A 156 -4.23 -4.80 4.99
N VAL A 157 -3.74 -4.02 4.03
CA VAL A 157 -2.33 -3.99 3.64
C VAL A 157 -1.80 -2.58 3.80
N LEU A 158 -0.89 -2.40 4.75
CA LEU A 158 -0.18 -1.14 4.95
C LEU A 158 1.10 -1.10 4.11
N VAL A 159 1.47 0.09 3.64
CA VAL A 159 2.74 0.29 2.92
C VAL A 159 3.76 0.94 3.85
N ALA A 160 4.79 0.17 4.19
CA ALA A 160 5.97 0.63 4.91
C ALA A 160 7.08 1.10 3.94
N SER A 161 8.31 0.71 4.20
CA SER A 161 9.48 0.96 3.35
C SER A 161 10.61 0.01 3.73
N VAL A 162 11.42 -0.39 2.77
CA VAL A 162 12.67 -1.11 3.01
C VAL A 162 13.59 -0.34 3.98
N LEU A 163 13.53 0.99 3.99
CA LEU A 163 14.34 1.83 4.89
C LEU A 163 14.04 1.63 6.38
N ALA A 164 12.88 1.06 6.72
CA ALA A 164 12.56 0.67 8.09
C ALA A 164 13.30 -0.59 8.57
N GLN A 165 13.86 -1.39 7.65
CA GLN A 165 14.51 -2.67 7.93
C GLN A 165 15.97 -2.72 7.43
N ALA A 166 16.23 -2.16 6.26
CA ALA A 166 17.55 -2.13 5.60
C ALA A 166 17.88 -0.69 5.18
N PRO A 167 18.27 0.18 6.13
CA PRO A 167 18.53 1.59 5.87
C PRO A 167 19.74 1.80 4.97
N SER A 168 19.76 2.93 4.26
CA SER A 168 20.87 3.38 3.43
C SER A 168 21.34 4.77 3.91
N PRO A 169 22.33 4.83 4.80
CA PRO A 169 22.66 6.07 5.50
C PRO A 169 23.26 7.16 4.58
N ARG A 170 23.95 6.77 3.52
CA ARG A 170 24.60 7.72 2.61
C ARG A 170 23.60 8.48 1.74
N LEU A 171 22.57 7.82 1.22
CA LEU A 171 21.66 8.39 0.23
C LEU A 171 20.28 8.72 0.81
N PHE A 172 19.89 8.01 1.85
CA PHE A 172 18.58 8.14 2.48
C PHE A 172 18.67 8.27 4.01
N PRO A 173 19.34 9.32 4.54
CA PRO A 173 19.43 9.53 5.99
C PRO A 173 18.14 10.13 6.55
N THR A 174 17.00 9.46 6.32
CA THR A 174 15.65 9.92 6.69
C THR A 174 15.16 9.18 7.91
N HIS A 175 15.57 9.64 9.10
CA HIS A 175 15.37 8.91 10.34
C HIS A 175 13.93 8.96 10.85
N ALA A 176 13.24 10.10 10.74
CA ALA A 176 11.84 10.20 11.15
C ALA A 176 10.93 9.38 10.22
N TYR A 177 11.20 9.40 8.90
CA TYR A 177 10.49 8.56 7.94
C TYR A 177 10.68 7.07 8.22
N ALA A 178 11.93 6.64 8.46
CA ALA A 178 12.23 5.24 8.79
C ALA A 178 11.52 4.81 10.09
N ALA A 179 11.49 5.67 11.11
CA ALA A 179 10.78 5.40 12.36
C ALA A 179 9.26 5.29 12.15
N ALA A 180 8.65 6.19 11.37
CA ALA A 180 7.23 6.15 11.06
C ALA A 180 6.84 4.86 10.30
N LYS A 181 7.64 4.50 9.28
CA LYS A 181 7.43 3.27 8.51
C LYS A 181 7.74 2.01 9.34
N GLY A 182 8.67 2.08 10.30
CA GLY A 182 8.88 1.04 11.30
C GLY A 182 7.70 0.86 12.24
N GLY A 183 7.02 1.95 12.59
CA GLY A 183 5.76 1.92 13.35
C GLY A 183 4.66 1.12 12.64
N ALA A 184 4.55 1.23 11.31
CA ALA A 184 3.60 0.45 10.53
C ALA A 184 3.86 -1.07 10.61
N LEU A 185 5.14 -1.50 10.66
CA LEU A 185 5.50 -2.91 10.82
C LEU A 185 4.99 -3.48 12.15
N SER A 186 5.16 -2.72 13.23
CA SER A 186 4.71 -3.12 14.57
C SER A 186 3.19 -3.07 14.69
N LEU A 187 2.54 -2.05 14.12
CA LEU A 187 1.09 -1.92 14.09
C LEU A 187 0.43 -3.12 13.42
N VAL A 188 0.97 -3.56 12.28
CA VAL A 188 0.45 -4.73 11.55
C VAL A 188 0.47 -5.99 12.41
N LYS A 189 1.54 -6.24 13.15
CA LYS A 189 1.64 -7.41 14.03
C LYS A 189 0.64 -7.36 15.18
N ALA A 190 0.53 -6.20 15.82
CA ALA A 190 -0.41 -5.99 16.92
C ALA A 190 -1.88 -6.12 16.45
N ALA A 191 -2.22 -5.48 15.32
CA ALA A 191 -3.55 -5.53 14.75
C ALA A 191 -3.90 -6.94 14.24
N ALA A 192 -2.97 -7.61 13.56
CA ALA A 192 -3.17 -8.99 13.11
C ALA A 192 -3.52 -9.93 14.27
N SER A 193 -2.80 -9.84 15.38
CA SER A 193 -3.07 -10.64 16.57
C SER A 193 -4.46 -10.40 17.14
N PHE A 194 -4.89 -9.13 17.18
CA PHE A 194 -6.18 -8.76 17.77
C PHE A 194 -7.37 -9.10 16.87
N TYR A 195 -7.27 -8.85 15.55
CA TYR A 195 -8.38 -8.94 14.62
C TYR A 195 -8.48 -10.29 13.90
N ALA A 196 -7.50 -11.19 14.01
CA ALA A 196 -7.57 -12.50 13.40
C ALA A 196 -8.82 -13.32 13.82
N PRO A 197 -9.27 -13.32 15.10
CA PRO A 197 -10.50 -14.00 15.49
C PRO A 197 -11.76 -13.44 14.80
N SER A 198 -11.74 -12.18 14.38
CA SER A 198 -12.83 -11.53 13.61
C SER A 198 -12.71 -11.79 12.10
N GLY A 199 -11.73 -12.57 11.65
CA GLY A 199 -11.51 -12.84 10.23
C GLY A 199 -10.92 -11.68 9.43
N ILE A 200 -10.37 -10.65 10.10
CA ILE A 200 -9.71 -9.51 9.44
C ILE A 200 -8.20 -9.73 9.48
N ARG A 201 -7.58 -9.74 8.30
CA ARG A 201 -6.13 -9.91 8.13
C ARG A 201 -5.43 -8.54 8.04
N PHE A 202 -4.26 -8.46 8.64
CA PHE A 202 -3.38 -7.30 8.55
C PHE A 202 -2.01 -7.74 8.05
N ASN A 203 -1.56 -7.17 6.94
CA ASN A 203 -0.22 -7.41 6.40
C ASN A 203 0.42 -6.09 5.99
N CYS A 204 1.70 -6.12 5.72
CA CYS A 204 2.48 -4.97 5.29
C CYS A 204 3.29 -5.30 4.05
N ILE A 205 3.44 -4.34 3.15
CA ILE A 205 4.45 -4.38 2.09
C ILE A 205 5.53 -3.37 2.44
N ALA A 206 6.79 -3.78 2.32
CA ALA A 206 7.97 -2.92 2.47
C ALA A 206 8.65 -2.76 1.10
N PRO A 207 8.30 -1.73 0.30
CA PRO A 207 8.91 -1.51 -0.99
C PRO A 207 10.36 -1.04 -0.89
N GLY A 208 11.14 -1.36 -1.91
CA GLY A 208 12.39 -0.70 -2.22
C GLY A 208 12.18 0.71 -2.79
N LEU A 209 13.13 1.18 -3.58
CA LEU A 209 13.01 2.43 -4.32
C LEU A 209 12.15 2.22 -5.56
N VAL A 210 10.97 2.83 -5.58
CA VAL A 210 9.95 2.69 -6.63
C VAL A 210 9.89 3.96 -7.46
N ASP A 211 9.76 3.84 -8.78
CA ASP A 211 9.60 4.96 -9.70
C ASP A 211 8.20 5.58 -9.55
N THR A 212 8.16 6.70 -8.86
CA THR A 212 6.93 7.41 -8.50
C THR A 212 7.18 8.92 -8.47
N PRO A 213 6.12 9.75 -8.54
CA PRO A 213 6.28 11.21 -8.38
C PRO A 213 7.01 11.60 -7.08
N MET A 214 6.78 10.88 -5.98
CA MET A 214 7.49 11.09 -4.71
C MET A 214 8.99 10.84 -4.83
N ALA A 215 9.42 9.96 -5.71
CA ALA A 215 10.81 9.59 -5.92
C ALA A 215 11.50 10.41 -7.02
N ALA A 216 10.84 11.40 -7.63
CA ALA A 216 11.36 12.16 -8.77
C ALA A 216 12.77 12.75 -8.52
N ARG A 217 13.04 13.24 -7.30
CA ARG A 217 14.38 13.70 -6.92
C ARG A 217 15.43 12.58 -6.98
N ALA A 218 15.07 11.39 -6.50
CA ALA A 218 15.95 10.22 -6.52
C ALA A 218 16.17 9.74 -7.96
N ALA A 219 15.14 9.76 -8.79
CA ALA A 219 15.20 9.41 -10.21
C ALA A 219 16.10 10.35 -11.03
N ALA A 220 16.22 11.62 -10.61
CA ALA A 220 17.07 12.62 -11.26
C ALA A 220 18.55 12.59 -10.80
N ASP A 221 18.88 11.78 -9.79
CA ASP A 221 20.22 11.69 -9.20
C ASP A 221 20.96 10.46 -9.71
N PRO A 222 22.02 10.61 -10.55
CA PRO A 222 22.77 9.48 -11.10
C PRO A 222 23.37 8.55 -10.03
N ASP A 223 23.84 9.11 -8.90
CA ASP A 223 24.42 8.31 -7.81
C ASP A 223 23.37 7.42 -7.15
N VAL A 224 22.12 7.95 -7.02
CA VAL A 224 21.00 7.17 -6.49
C VAL A 224 20.61 6.07 -7.48
N ILE A 225 20.57 6.35 -8.77
CA ILE A 225 20.22 5.35 -9.80
C ILE A 225 21.28 4.25 -9.86
N ASP A 226 22.56 4.59 -9.83
CA ASP A 226 23.64 3.60 -9.81
C ASP A 226 23.60 2.75 -8.53
N PHE A 227 23.32 3.36 -7.40
CA PHE A 227 23.12 2.63 -6.16
C PHE A 227 21.91 1.70 -6.23
N ALA A 228 20.77 2.18 -6.77
CA ALA A 228 19.57 1.36 -6.95
C ALA A 228 19.83 0.14 -7.86
N ARG A 229 20.59 0.30 -8.95
CA ARG A 229 20.97 -0.83 -9.83
C ARG A 229 21.72 -1.94 -9.08
N ARG A 230 22.61 -1.57 -8.16
CA ARG A 230 23.34 -2.53 -7.33
C ARG A 230 22.47 -3.15 -6.23
N LYS A 231 21.64 -2.33 -5.57
CA LYS A 231 20.82 -2.77 -4.44
C LYS A 231 19.53 -3.48 -4.85
N GLN A 232 19.03 -3.19 -6.04
CA GLN A 232 17.80 -3.77 -6.60
C GLN A 232 18.10 -4.50 -7.93
N PRO A 233 18.97 -5.53 -7.90
CA PRO A 233 19.46 -6.16 -9.13
C PRO A 233 18.35 -6.80 -9.97
N LEU A 234 17.25 -7.26 -9.37
CA LEU A 234 16.12 -7.82 -10.11
C LEU A 234 15.38 -6.76 -10.94
N ALA A 235 15.38 -5.50 -10.49
CA ALA A 235 14.79 -4.37 -11.20
C ALA A 235 15.79 -3.72 -12.17
N GLY A 236 17.08 -3.86 -11.92
CA GLY A 236 18.13 -3.16 -12.67
C GLY A 236 18.09 -1.64 -12.47
N GLY A 237 17.49 -1.17 -11.38
CA GLY A 237 17.28 0.24 -11.04
C GLY A 237 16.10 0.43 -10.09
N MET A 238 15.28 1.43 -10.36
CA MET A 238 14.04 1.65 -9.61
C MET A 238 12.99 0.59 -9.99
N LEU A 239 12.17 0.20 -9.01
CA LEU A 239 11.05 -0.75 -9.22
C LEU A 239 9.90 -0.06 -9.95
N ASP A 240 9.22 -0.80 -10.81
CA ASP A 240 7.92 -0.39 -11.35
C ASP A 240 6.86 -0.45 -10.23
N PRO A 241 5.98 0.58 -10.06
CA PRO A 241 4.85 0.52 -9.15
C PRO A 241 3.95 -0.71 -9.33
N ALA A 242 3.90 -1.30 -10.52
CA ALA A 242 3.14 -2.51 -10.82
C ALA A 242 3.61 -3.72 -10.00
N GLU A 243 4.90 -3.80 -9.65
CA GLU A 243 5.44 -4.89 -8.83
C GLU A 243 4.86 -4.85 -7.40
N ILE A 244 4.68 -3.63 -6.87
CA ILE A 244 4.05 -3.44 -5.57
C ILE A 244 2.56 -3.75 -5.65
N ALA A 245 1.90 -3.35 -6.73
CA ALA A 245 0.49 -3.62 -6.98
C ALA A 245 0.20 -5.14 -7.06
N ALA A 246 1.09 -5.92 -7.69
CA ALA A 246 0.96 -7.38 -7.77
C ALA A 246 1.02 -8.04 -6.39
N ALA A 247 1.97 -7.63 -5.55
CA ALA A 247 2.08 -8.11 -4.17
C ALA A 247 0.86 -7.73 -3.32
N ALA A 248 0.35 -6.50 -3.49
CA ALA A 248 -0.84 -6.02 -2.80
C ALA A 248 -2.09 -6.80 -3.23
N LEU A 249 -2.25 -7.08 -4.52
CA LEU A 249 -3.31 -7.91 -5.06
C LEU A 249 -3.34 -9.28 -4.38
N PHE A 250 -2.21 -9.96 -4.32
CA PHE A 250 -2.09 -11.25 -3.62
C PHE A 250 -2.53 -11.16 -2.16
N LEU A 251 -2.03 -10.16 -1.41
CA LEU A 251 -2.36 -10.00 0.00
C LEU A 251 -3.82 -9.58 0.26
N LEU A 252 -4.49 -8.94 -0.69
CA LEU A 252 -5.90 -8.58 -0.60
C LEU A 252 -6.83 -9.71 -1.04
N SER A 253 -6.37 -10.62 -1.89
CA SER A 253 -7.14 -11.73 -2.43
C SER A 253 -7.33 -12.87 -1.42
N ASP A 254 -8.20 -13.82 -1.77
CA ASP A 254 -8.44 -15.03 -0.97
C ASP A 254 -7.30 -16.06 -1.09
N GLU A 255 -6.38 -15.89 -2.03
CA GLU A 255 -5.18 -16.72 -2.14
C GLU A 255 -4.30 -16.61 -0.89
N SER A 256 -4.32 -15.44 -0.23
CA SER A 256 -3.60 -15.18 1.01
C SER A 256 -4.46 -15.30 2.27
N ARG A 257 -5.59 -16.02 2.22
CA ARG A 257 -6.56 -16.12 3.34
C ARG A 257 -5.98 -16.64 4.67
N MET A 258 -4.85 -17.33 4.64
CA MET A 258 -4.13 -17.83 5.83
C MET A 258 -2.91 -16.98 6.18
N ILE A 259 -2.73 -15.82 5.54
CA ILE A 259 -1.58 -14.94 5.74
C ILE A 259 -2.04 -13.69 6.49
N THR A 260 -1.52 -13.50 7.71
CA THR A 260 -1.74 -12.30 8.53
C THR A 260 -0.49 -11.99 9.37
N GLY A 261 -0.27 -10.74 9.74
CA GLY A 261 0.88 -10.29 10.52
C GLY A 261 2.21 -10.31 9.76
N GLN A 262 2.18 -10.48 8.43
CA GLN A 262 3.40 -10.61 7.62
C GLN A 262 3.86 -9.26 7.06
N ILE A 263 5.18 -9.16 6.90
CA ILE A 263 5.84 -8.06 6.23
C ILE A 263 6.47 -8.64 4.97
N LEU A 264 5.88 -8.32 3.82
CA LEU A 264 6.37 -8.75 2.52
C LEU A 264 7.28 -7.67 1.94
N THR A 265 8.56 -7.94 1.89
CA THR A 265 9.54 -7.05 1.27
C THR A 265 9.50 -7.23 -0.25
N VAL A 266 9.24 -6.13 -0.97
CA VAL A 266 9.23 -6.07 -2.44
C VAL A 266 10.24 -5.01 -2.87
N ASP A 267 11.50 -5.40 -2.96
CA ASP A 267 12.62 -4.47 -3.01
C ASP A 267 13.69 -4.82 -4.07
N GLY A 268 13.37 -5.77 -4.96
CA GLY A 268 14.29 -6.16 -6.03
C GLY A 268 15.64 -6.74 -5.54
N GLY A 269 15.73 -7.09 -4.24
CA GLY A 269 16.94 -7.61 -3.62
C GLY A 269 17.66 -6.63 -2.69
N TRP A 270 17.15 -5.40 -2.52
CA TRP A 270 17.79 -4.35 -1.69
C TRP A 270 18.21 -4.84 -0.30
N SER A 271 17.33 -5.52 0.41
CA SER A 271 17.59 -5.94 1.80
C SER A 271 18.59 -7.07 1.95
N VAL A 272 18.90 -7.80 0.88
CA VAL A 272 19.77 -9.00 0.91
C VAL A 272 21.02 -8.88 0.06
N THR A 273 21.13 -7.81 -0.74
CA THR A 273 22.28 -7.57 -1.62
C THR A 273 23.28 -6.64 -0.95
N GLU A 274 24.55 -6.99 -0.96
CA GLU A 274 25.64 -6.09 -0.59
C GLU A 274 25.81 -5.04 -1.71
N ALA A 275 25.94 -3.76 -1.32
CA ALA A 275 26.32 -2.69 -2.24
C ALA A 275 27.77 -2.33 -1.96
N GLU A 276 28.72 -2.94 -2.69
CA GLU A 276 30.09 -2.47 -2.73
C GLU A 276 30.23 -1.16 -3.51
#